data_f4a5dbd735a35b2605e71948f6d4e5df
#
_entry.id   f4a5dbd735a35b2605e71948f6d4e5df
#
_cell.length_a   1.000
_cell.length_b   1.000
_cell.length_c   1.000
_cell.angle_alpha   90.00
_cell.angle_beta   90.00
_cell.angle_gamma   90.00
#
_symmetry.space_group_name_H-M   'P 1'
#
loop_
_entity.id
_entity.type
_entity.pdbx_description
1 polymer ?
#
loop_
_entity_poly.entity_id
_entity_poly.type
_entity_poly.pdbx_seq_one_letter_code
_entity_poly.pdbx_strand_id
1 'polypeptide(L)'
;MYATAGPATIPWSPITDQQVSSTSAIRLQCILRAITGNIDIKGGDRFIGFNPSVRSASEIERHDLLSEKQKSKQLGSQEFPVFTYRGMEALGDATEKVWGIRYANLVNGCYMANPMAVFKAMADSDPYPVKAFFAMANNALMAYANTDRVYKALMNQELIVSFEHAMTPTADISDYVLPCL
;
A
#
# COMPACT_ATOMS: atom_id res chain seq x y z
N MET A 1 -14.41 29.54 -5.98
CA MET A 1 -13.46 29.53 -4.86
C MET A 1 -12.08 29.05 -5.29
N TYR A 2 -11.84 27.80 -5.77
CA TYR A 2 -10.52 27.34 -6.22
C TYR A 2 -9.88 28.23 -7.31
N ALA A 3 -10.64 28.63 -8.33
CA ALA A 3 -10.18 29.46 -9.44
C ALA A 3 -9.87 30.93 -9.07
N THR A 4 -10.36 31.41 -7.94
CA THR A 4 -10.30 32.84 -7.54
C THR A 4 -9.58 33.08 -6.23
N ALA A 5 -9.10 32.03 -5.58
CA ALA A 5 -8.45 32.12 -4.26
C ALA A 5 -6.96 32.48 -4.33
N GLY A 6 -6.38 32.72 -5.53
CA GLY A 6 -4.94 32.81 -5.76
C GLY A 6 -4.36 31.41 -6.01
N PRO A 7 -3.03 31.24 -5.95
CA PRO A 7 -2.43 29.92 -6.15
C PRO A 7 -3.02 28.88 -5.17
N ALA A 8 -3.51 27.77 -5.72
CA ALA A 8 -4.17 26.73 -4.95
C ALA A 8 -3.78 25.33 -5.42
N THR A 9 -3.80 24.36 -4.51
CA THR A 9 -3.49 22.97 -4.81
C THR A 9 -4.70 22.07 -4.60
N ILE A 10 -4.76 20.98 -5.32
CA ILE A 10 -5.69 19.87 -5.08
C ILE A 10 -4.85 18.65 -4.72
N PRO A 11 -4.70 18.30 -3.45
CA PRO A 11 -3.87 17.17 -3.06
C PRO A 11 -4.45 15.87 -3.63
N TRP A 12 -3.57 15.02 -4.14
CA TRP A 12 -3.91 13.66 -4.50
C TRP A 12 -4.04 12.80 -3.23
N SER A 13 -4.96 11.86 -3.28
CA SER A 13 -5.15 10.87 -2.22
C SER A 13 -5.59 9.54 -2.83
N PRO A 14 -5.25 8.39 -2.23
CA PRO A 14 -5.69 7.08 -2.68
C PRO A 14 -7.20 6.95 -2.88
N ILE A 15 -8.01 7.75 -2.19
CA ILE A 15 -9.46 7.75 -2.37
C ILE A 15 -9.88 8.13 -3.79
N THR A 16 -9.08 8.94 -4.48
CA THR A 16 -9.35 9.28 -5.88
C THR A 16 -9.14 8.11 -6.83
N ASP A 17 -8.32 7.14 -6.43
CA ASP A 17 -8.00 5.94 -7.22
C ASP A 17 -8.94 4.78 -6.90
N GLN A 18 -9.48 4.73 -5.68
CA GLN A 18 -10.28 3.63 -5.16
C GLN A 18 -11.78 3.83 -5.40
N GLN A 19 -12.16 4.26 -6.60
CA GLN A 19 -13.55 4.46 -6.99
C GLN A 19 -13.78 4.09 -8.46
N VAL A 20 -15.03 3.79 -8.80
CA VAL A 20 -15.43 3.36 -10.15
C VAL A 20 -15.07 4.39 -11.23
N SER A 21 -15.15 5.68 -10.92
CA SER A 21 -14.88 6.78 -11.85
C SER A 21 -13.52 7.44 -11.64
N SER A 22 -12.53 6.73 -11.07
CA SER A 22 -11.22 7.27 -10.69
C SER A 22 -10.53 8.04 -11.84
N THR A 23 -10.43 7.45 -13.01
CA THR A 23 -9.82 8.08 -14.19
C THR A 23 -10.51 9.39 -14.56
N SER A 24 -11.83 9.42 -14.56
CA SER A 24 -12.61 10.63 -14.86
C SER A 24 -12.42 11.71 -13.80
N ALA A 25 -12.42 11.32 -12.52
CA ALA A 25 -12.21 12.25 -11.41
C ALA A 25 -10.82 12.91 -11.47
N ILE A 26 -9.78 12.12 -11.66
CA ILE A 26 -8.40 12.62 -11.76
C ILE A 26 -8.25 13.52 -13.01
N ARG A 27 -8.84 13.11 -14.14
CA ARG A 27 -8.83 13.90 -15.37
C ARG A 27 -9.51 15.27 -15.20
N LEU A 28 -10.64 15.31 -14.50
CA LEU A 28 -11.32 16.56 -14.16
C LEU A 28 -10.48 17.44 -13.23
N GLN A 29 -9.81 16.87 -12.25
CA GLN A 29 -8.87 17.62 -11.42
C GLN A 29 -7.72 18.22 -12.25
N CYS A 30 -7.14 17.46 -13.16
CA CYS A 30 -6.09 17.95 -14.05
C CYS A 30 -6.59 19.10 -14.95
N ILE A 31 -7.79 18.96 -15.51
CA ILE A 31 -8.41 20.01 -16.32
C ILE A 31 -8.63 21.28 -15.48
N LEU A 32 -9.16 21.12 -14.26
CA LEU A 32 -9.41 22.25 -13.37
C LEU A 32 -8.12 23.01 -13.03
N ARG A 33 -7.04 22.29 -12.72
CA ARG A 33 -5.72 22.90 -12.49
C ARG A 33 -5.23 23.66 -13.72
N ALA A 34 -5.39 23.08 -14.91
CA ALA A 34 -4.93 23.68 -16.16
C ALA A 34 -5.70 24.98 -16.49
N ILE A 35 -7.04 24.95 -16.49
CA ILE A 35 -7.86 26.12 -16.86
C ILE A 35 -7.80 27.26 -15.85
N THR A 36 -7.41 26.98 -14.60
CA THR A 36 -7.26 28.00 -13.56
C THR A 36 -5.83 28.50 -13.42
N GLY A 37 -4.89 27.99 -14.21
CA GLY A 37 -3.48 28.39 -14.18
C GLY A 37 -2.75 27.96 -12.89
N ASN A 38 -3.25 26.97 -12.16
CA ASN A 38 -2.65 26.49 -10.90
C ASN A 38 -1.61 25.39 -11.11
N ILE A 39 -1.02 25.31 -12.31
CA ILE A 39 0.02 24.32 -12.66
C ILE A 39 1.38 24.98 -12.67
N ASP A 40 2.34 24.35 -12.01
CA ASP A 40 3.77 24.68 -11.99
C ASP A 40 4.09 26.14 -11.59
N ILE A 41 3.27 26.70 -10.74
CA ILE A 41 3.46 28.01 -10.12
C ILE A 41 3.72 27.88 -8.62
N LYS A 42 4.36 28.89 -8.04
CA LYS A 42 4.59 28.91 -6.58
C LYS A 42 3.26 28.96 -5.83
N GLY A 43 3.02 27.98 -4.97
CA GLY A 43 1.76 27.82 -4.23
C GLY A 43 0.65 27.08 -4.98
N GLY A 44 0.91 26.67 -6.22
CA GLY A 44 0.05 25.77 -6.98
C GLY A 44 0.57 24.32 -7.02
N ASP A 45 -0.08 23.49 -7.81
CA ASP A 45 0.37 22.11 -8.06
C ASP A 45 1.64 22.11 -8.93
N ARG A 46 2.66 21.42 -8.47
CA ARG A 46 3.92 21.28 -9.20
C ARG A 46 4.09 19.86 -9.73
N PHE A 47 4.53 19.76 -10.97
CA PHE A 47 5.03 18.52 -11.51
C PHE A 47 6.41 18.24 -10.95
N ILE A 48 6.48 17.29 -10.02
CA ILE A 48 7.77 16.77 -9.55
C ILE A 48 8.25 15.81 -10.62
N GLY A 49 9.35 16.16 -11.26
CA GLY A 49 10.02 15.27 -12.22
C GLY A 49 10.45 13.97 -11.52
N PHE A 50 10.53 12.90 -12.29
CA PHE A 50 11.03 11.61 -11.79
C PHE A 50 12.45 11.80 -11.21
N ASN A 51 12.64 11.43 -9.95
CA ASN A 51 13.97 11.48 -9.34
C ASN A 51 14.76 10.24 -9.78
N PRO A 52 15.82 10.40 -10.59
CA PRO A 52 16.60 9.27 -11.11
C PRO A 52 17.38 8.52 -9.99
N SER A 53 17.44 9.08 -8.80
CA SER A 53 18.08 8.42 -7.64
C SER A 53 17.17 7.42 -6.95
N VAL A 54 15.88 7.37 -7.29
CA VAL A 54 14.94 6.43 -6.71
C VAL A 54 15.04 5.10 -7.43
N ARG A 55 15.24 4.04 -6.69
CA ARG A 55 15.17 2.67 -7.22
C ARG A 55 13.72 2.21 -7.29
N SER A 56 13.41 1.44 -8.31
CA SER A 56 12.07 0.83 -8.40
C SER A 56 11.89 -0.25 -7.34
N ALA A 57 10.65 -0.47 -6.91
CA ALA A 57 10.35 -1.55 -5.96
C ALA A 57 10.82 -2.92 -6.50
N SER A 58 10.69 -3.18 -7.79
CA SER A 58 11.14 -4.42 -8.43
C SER A 58 12.67 -4.62 -8.35
N GLU A 59 13.46 -3.54 -8.36
CA GLU A 59 14.91 -3.63 -8.19
C GLU A 59 15.31 -3.96 -6.75
N ILE A 60 14.52 -3.53 -5.79
CA ILE A 60 14.78 -3.73 -4.35
C ILE A 60 14.27 -5.09 -3.90
N GLU A 61 13.06 -5.46 -4.30
CA GLU A 61 12.40 -6.69 -3.86
C GLU A 61 13.02 -7.95 -4.45
N ARG A 62 13.54 -7.87 -5.66
CA ARG A 62 14.13 -9.01 -6.37
C ARG A 62 13.26 -10.27 -6.30
N HIS A 63 11.95 -10.09 -6.52
CA HIS A 63 10.99 -11.20 -6.53
C HIS A 63 11.30 -12.25 -7.60
N ASP A 64 12.04 -11.87 -8.64
CA ASP A 64 12.58 -12.74 -9.66
C ASP A 64 13.50 -13.84 -9.10
N LEU A 65 14.13 -13.59 -7.96
CA LEU A 65 15.01 -14.54 -7.26
C LEU A 65 14.28 -15.47 -6.30
N LEU A 66 13.01 -15.19 -5.97
CA LEU A 66 12.25 -16.03 -5.07
C LEU A 66 11.85 -17.35 -5.74
N SER A 67 12.09 -18.45 -5.05
CA SER A 67 11.59 -19.75 -5.48
C SER A 67 10.05 -19.83 -5.38
N GLU A 68 9.43 -20.69 -6.14
CA GLU A 68 7.98 -20.92 -6.07
C GLU A 68 7.51 -21.32 -4.66
N LYS A 69 8.35 -22.06 -3.92
CA LYS A 69 8.12 -22.40 -2.53
C LYS A 69 8.06 -21.17 -1.62
N GLN A 70 8.88 -20.15 -1.89
CA GLN A 70 8.86 -18.89 -1.13
C GLN A 70 7.65 -18.04 -1.51
N LYS A 71 7.35 -17.91 -2.79
CA LYS A 71 6.17 -17.20 -3.29
C LYS A 71 4.87 -17.80 -2.75
N SER A 72 4.78 -19.14 -2.67
CA SER A 72 3.60 -19.84 -2.15
C SER A 72 3.32 -19.60 -0.66
N LYS A 73 4.31 -19.08 0.08
CA LYS A 73 4.14 -18.70 1.48
C LYS A 73 3.47 -17.34 1.69
N GLN A 74 3.23 -16.58 0.61
CA GLN A 74 2.56 -15.28 0.73
C GLN A 74 1.14 -15.46 1.26
N LEU A 75 0.90 -14.92 2.47
CA LEU A 75 -0.36 -15.10 3.20
C LEU A 75 -1.56 -14.56 2.40
N GLY A 76 -2.57 -15.39 2.26
CA GLY A 76 -3.81 -15.06 1.58
C GLY A 76 -3.73 -15.00 0.05
N SER A 77 -2.59 -15.30 -0.58
CA SER A 77 -2.42 -15.17 -2.03
C SER A 77 -3.31 -16.09 -2.86
N GLN A 78 -3.77 -17.21 -2.30
CA GLN A 78 -4.66 -18.13 -2.96
C GLN A 78 -6.11 -17.64 -2.98
N GLU A 79 -6.55 -17.00 -1.91
CA GLU A 79 -7.92 -16.51 -1.71
C GLU A 79 -8.08 -15.06 -2.18
N PHE A 80 -7.06 -14.24 -1.95
CA PHE A 80 -7.04 -12.80 -2.26
C PHE A 80 -5.83 -12.48 -3.15
N PRO A 81 -5.87 -12.80 -4.46
CA PRO A 81 -4.70 -12.70 -5.33
C PRO A 81 -4.27 -11.27 -5.67
N VAL A 82 -5.12 -10.26 -5.43
CA VAL A 82 -4.79 -8.86 -5.74
C VAL A 82 -3.55 -8.41 -4.96
N PHE A 83 -2.61 -7.78 -5.66
CA PHE A 83 -1.29 -7.37 -5.12
C PHE A 83 -0.40 -8.52 -4.60
N THR A 84 -0.63 -9.73 -5.07
CA THR A 84 0.21 -10.88 -4.76
C THR A 84 0.99 -11.33 -6.01
N TYR A 85 2.04 -12.14 -5.82
CA TYR A 85 2.78 -12.73 -6.95
C TYR A 85 1.85 -13.46 -7.91
N ARG A 86 0.94 -14.27 -7.41
CA ARG A 86 -0.03 -15.01 -8.21
C ARG A 86 -0.94 -14.10 -9.04
N GLY A 87 -1.43 -13.03 -8.44
CA GLY A 87 -2.29 -12.06 -9.13
C GLY A 87 -1.53 -11.28 -10.19
N MET A 88 -0.27 -10.91 -9.92
CA MET A 88 0.57 -10.18 -10.87
C MET A 88 0.97 -11.06 -12.06
N GLU A 89 1.25 -12.34 -11.85
CA GLU A 89 1.51 -13.29 -12.93
C GLU A 89 0.27 -13.44 -13.83
N ALA A 90 -0.90 -13.66 -13.23
CA ALA A 90 -2.16 -13.75 -13.98
C ALA A 90 -2.49 -12.45 -14.75
N LEU A 91 -2.20 -11.29 -14.17
CA LEU A 91 -2.37 -10.00 -14.85
C LEU A 91 -1.40 -9.87 -16.04
N GLY A 92 -0.14 -10.28 -15.84
CA GLY A 92 0.85 -10.30 -16.92
C GLY A 92 0.41 -11.15 -18.11
N ASP A 93 -0.09 -12.36 -17.87
CA ASP A 93 -0.62 -13.24 -18.90
C ASP A 93 -1.84 -12.65 -19.60
N ALA A 94 -2.75 -12.03 -18.86
CA ALA A 94 -3.93 -11.37 -19.40
C ALA A 94 -3.57 -10.16 -20.28
N THR A 95 -2.63 -9.31 -19.84
CA THR A 95 -2.20 -8.15 -20.62
C THR A 95 -1.46 -8.55 -21.89
N GLU A 96 -0.62 -9.58 -21.83
CA GLU A 96 0.05 -10.13 -23.01
C GLU A 96 -0.94 -10.66 -24.04
N LYS A 97 -1.96 -11.36 -23.60
CA LYS A 97 -3.02 -11.89 -24.48
C LYS A 97 -3.82 -10.79 -25.17
N VAL A 98 -4.11 -9.67 -24.46
CA VAL A 98 -4.97 -8.59 -24.98
C VAL A 98 -4.18 -7.56 -25.79
N TRP A 99 -2.97 -7.21 -25.35
CA TRP A 99 -2.19 -6.09 -25.89
C TRP A 99 -0.88 -6.53 -26.57
N GLY A 100 -0.56 -7.83 -26.51
CA GLY A 100 0.72 -8.34 -27.05
C GLY A 100 1.94 -7.95 -26.23
N ILE A 101 1.74 -7.35 -25.05
CA ILE A 101 2.81 -6.91 -24.16
C ILE A 101 2.50 -7.38 -22.73
N ARG A 102 3.48 -8.03 -22.11
CA ARG A 102 3.38 -8.48 -20.72
C ARG A 102 3.75 -7.34 -19.77
N TYR A 103 2.76 -6.73 -19.17
CA TYR A 103 2.94 -5.71 -18.14
C TYR A 103 2.96 -6.36 -16.74
N ALA A 104 3.95 -7.16 -16.46
CA ALA A 104 4.06 -7.86 -15.16
C ALA A 104 4.28 -6.91 -13.96
N ASN A 105 4.76 -5.70 -14.20
CA ASN A 105 5.14 -4.74 -13.17
C ASN A 105 4.31 -3.45 -13.22
N LEU A 106 3.07 -3.51 -13.71
CA LEU A 106 2.19 -2.34 -13.77
C LEU A 106 1.88 -1.75 -12.39
N VAL A 107 1.99 -2.55 -11.34
CA VAL A 107 1.73 -2.11 -9.97
C VAL A 107 2.91 -2.57 -9.11
N ASN A 108 3.59 -1.64 -8.50
CA ASN A 108 4.52 -1.90 -7.41
C ASN A 108 3.70 -2.48 -6.25
N GLY A 109 3.72 -3.78 -6.02
CA GLY A 109 2.90 -4.28 -4.95
C GLY A 109 2.59 -5.77 -4.96
N CYS A 110 3.37 -6.59 -5.67
CA CYS A 110 3.21 -8.04 -5.58
C CYS A 110 3.69 -8.63 -4.24
N TYR A 111 4.25 -7.82 -3.37
CA TYR A 111 4.75 -8.17 -2.04
C TYR A 111 3.73 -8.02 -0.92
N MET A 112 2.51 -7.60 -1.21
CA MET A 112 1.49 -7.42 -0.19
C MET A 112 0.81 -8.73 0.14
N ALA A 113 0.56 -8.95 1.43
CA ALA A 113 -0.32 -9.99 1.91
C ALA A 113 -1.67 -9.37 2.29
N ASN A 114 -2.76 -10.13 2.18
CA ASN A 114 -4.05 -9.67 2.65
C ASN A 114 -4.04 -9.52 4.18
N PRO A 115 -4.36 -8.34 4.73
CA PRO A 115 -4.27 -8.11 6.18
C PRO A 115 -5.09 -9.10 7.03
N MET A 116 -6.26 -9.50 6.55
CA MET A 116 -7.10 -10.44 7.30
C MET A 116 -6.49 -11.84 7.34
N ALA A 117 -5.81 -12.26 6.28
CA ALA A 117 -5.05 -13.51 6.26
C ALA A 117 -3.82 -13.44 7.18
N VAL A 118 -3.17 -12.27 7.24
CA VAL A 118 -2.06 -12.03 8.18
C VAL A 118 -2.54 -12.12 9.62
N PHE A 119 -3.61 -11.41 9.99
CA PHE A 119 -4.15 -11.47 11.35
C PHE A 119 -4.67 -12.86 11.71
N LYS A 120 -5.19 -13.63 10.75
CA LYS A 120 -5.52 -15.04 10.97
C LYS A 120 -4.28 -15.87 11.31
N ALA A 121 -3.22 -15.73 10.52
CA ALA A 121 -1.97 -16.44 10.76
C ALA A 121 -1.32 -16.05 12.10
N MET A 122 -1.41 -14.77 12.47
CA MET A 122 -0.94 -14.27 13.77
C MET A 122 -1.72 -14.86 14.95
N ALA A 123 -3.05 -14.96 14.81
CA ALA A 123 -3.91 -15.47 15.89
C ALA A 123 -3.87 -16.99 16.01
N ASP A 124 -3.90 -17.70 14.87
CA ASP A 124 -4.18 -19.14 14.82
C ASP A 124 -2.93 -19.96 14.44
N SER A 125 -1.82 -19.31 14.07
CA SER A 125 -0.61 -19.96 13.53
C SER A 125 -0.87 -20.79 12.26
N ASP A 126 -1.89 -20.42 11.48
CA ASP A 126 -2.30 -21.11 10.27
C ASP A 126 -2.19 -20.18 9.05
N PRO A 127 -1.48 -20.54 7.98
CA PRO A 127 -0.80 -21.81 7.66
C PRO A 127 0.59 -21.98 8.32
N TYR A 128 1.09 -20.96 8.98
CA TYR A 128 2.33 -21.00 9.75
C TYR A 128 2.35 -19.87 10.79
N PRO A 129 3.14 -20.00 11.87
CA PRO A 129 3.21 -18.98 12.91
C PRO A 129 3.89 -17.72 12.39
N VAL A 130 3.25 -16.56 12.64
CA VAL A 130 3.86 -15.24 12.58
C VAL A 130 4.24 -14.87 14.02
N LYS A 131 5.48 -14.45 14.24
CA LYS A 131 6.02 -14.27 15.59
C LYS A 131 6.36 -12.82 15.94
N ALA A 132 6.55 -11.99 14.96
CA ALA A 132 6.88 -10.58 15.16
C ALA A 132 6.05 -9.68 14.25
N PHE A 133 5.65 -8.53 14.78
CA PHE A 133 4.93 -7.50 14.04
C PHE A 133 5.64 -6.15 14.18
N PHE A 134 5.95 -5.54 13.03
CA PHE A 134 6.53 -4.21 12.95
C PHE A 134 5.50 -3.24 12.36
N ALA A 135 4.93 -2.37 13.18
CA ALA A 135 3.98 -1.35 12.77
C ALA A 135 4.74 -0.08 12.34
N MET A 136 4.83 0.14 11.04
CA MET A 136 5.43 1.36 10.48
C MET A 136 4.32 2.23 9.90
N ALA A 137 4.05 3.38 10.51
CA ALA A 137 2.93 4.27 10.15
C ALA A 137 1.58 3.52 10.07
N ASN A 138 1.35 2.61 10.98
CA ASN A 138 0.20 1.71 10.96
C ASN A 138 -0.39 1.51 12.36
N ASN A 139 -1.49 2.22 12.62
CA ASN A 139 -2.29 1.97 13.82
C ASN A 139 -3.28 0.83 13.56
N ALA A 140 -2.80 -0.41 13.61
CA ALA A 140 -3.55 -1.61 13.23
C ALA A 140 -4.87 -1.77 13.99
N LEU A 141 -4.92 -1.45 15.28
CA LEU A 141 -6.14 -1.56 16.10
C LEU A 141 -7.25 -0.60 15.66
N MET A 142 -6.90 0.52 15.03
CA MET A 142 -7.87 1.49 14.54
C MET A 142 -8.14 1.36 13.04
N ALA A 143 -7.16 0.88 12.27
CA ALA A 143 -7.24 0.88 10.81
C ALA A 143 -7.98 -0.33 10.23
N TYR A 144 -7.98 -1.47 10.91
CA TYR A 144 -8.56 -2.69 10.39
C TYR A 144 -9.88 -3.06 11.07
N ALA A 145 -10.77 -3.68 10.30
CA ALA A 145 -12.05 -4.17 10.80
C ALA A 145 -11.86 -5.30 11.84
N ASN A 146 -12.84 -5.43 12.74
CA ASN A 146 -12.84 -6.42 13.82
C ASN A 146 -11.64 -6.25 14.78
N THR A 147 -11.66 -5.16 15.51
CA THR A 147 -10.61 -4.77 16.47
C THR A 147 -10.29 -5.88 17.48
N ASP A 148 -11.28 -6.63 17.95
CA ASP A 148 -11.06 -7.73 18.89
C ASP A 148 -10.17 -8.83 18.29
N ARG A 149 -10.37 -9.14 17.01
CA ARG A 149 -9.55 -10.11 16.30
C ARG A 149 -8.13 -9.59 16.07
N VAL A 150 -8.01 -8.33 15.68
CA VAL A 150 -6.71 -7.68 15.50
C VAL A 150 -5.95 -7.64 16.82
N TYR A 151 -6.61 -7.27 17.92
CA TYR A 151 -6.02 -7.25 19.26
C TYR A 151 -5.52 -8.65 19.67
N LYS A 152 -6.35 -9.69 19.52
CA LYS A 152 -5.95 -11.07 19.83
C LYS A 152 -4.75 -11.52 18.99
N ALA A 153 -4.74 -11.16 17.70
CA ALA A 153 -3.64 -11.48 16.79
C ALA A 153 -2.34 -10.81 17.23
N LEU A 154 -2.39 -9.52 17.58
CA LEU A 154 -1.24 -8.78 18.08
C LEU A 154 -0.73 -9.36 19.42
N MET A 155 -1.62 -9.57 20.38
CA MET A 155 -1.24 -10.11 21.69
C MET A 155 -0.68 -11.54 21.66
N ASN A 156 -0.84 -12.26 20.54
CA ASN A 156 -0.23 -13.57 20.32
C ASN A 156 1.18 -13.51 19.72
N GLN A 157 1.73 -12.31 19.49
CA GLN A 157 3.07 -12.16 18.95
C GLN A 157 4.13 -12.23 20.05
N GLU A 158 5.32 -12.74 19.69
CA GLU A 158 6.49 -12.76 20.58
C GLU A 158 7.15 -11.37 20.65
N LEU A 159 6.92 -10.51 19.62
CA LEU A 159 7.49 -9.17 19.53
C LEU A 159 6.59 -8.24 18.73
N ILE A 160 6.27 -7.07 19.30
CA ILE A 160 5.60 -5.98 18.62
C ILE A 160 6.46 -4.72 18.70
N VAL A 161 6.81 -4.13 17.57
CA VAL A 161 7.56 -2.89 17.50
C VAL A 161 6.77 -1.86 16.70
N SER A 162 6.50 -0.70 17.27
CA SER A 162 5.83 0.41 16.59
C SER A 162 6.79 1.56 16.29
N PHE A 163 6.69 2.10 15.08
CA PHE A 163 7.34 3.35 14.65
C PHE A 163 6.25 4.40 14.52
N GLU A 164 6.19 5.32 15.49
CA GLU A 164 5.05 6.24 15.59
C GLU A 164 5.47 7.63 16.08
N HIS A 165 4.67 8.65 15.70
CA HIS A 165 4.80 10.02 16.19
C HIS A 165 4.08 10.27 17.52
N ALA A 166 3.11 9.43 17.84
CA ALA A 166 2.28 9.56 19.04
C ALA A 166 1.95 8.18 19.59
N MET A 167 1.55 8.13 20.86
CA MET A 167 1.07 6.89 21.48
C MET A 167 -0.32 6.55 20.93
N THR A 168 -0.35 5.74 19.89
CA THR A 168 -1.56 5.17 19.32
C THR A 168 -1.97 3.93 20.10
N PRO A 169 -3.24 3.45 20.01
CA PRO A 169 -3.64 2.18 20.62
C PRO A 169 -2.75 0.98 20.26
N THR A 170 -2.22 0.93 19.04
CA THR A 170 -1.26 -0.11 18.64
C THR A 170 0.10 0.10 19.30
N ALA A 171 0.57 1.34 19.40
CA ALA A 171 1.80 1.66 20.09
C ALA A 171 1.73 1.34 21.59
N ASP A 172 0.56 1.57 22.22
CA ASP A 172 0.34 1.33 23.65
C ASP A 172 0.49 -0.14 24.04
N ILE A 173 0.20 -1.07 23.13
CA ILE A 173 0.36 -2.50 23.35
C ILE A 173 1.67 -3.08 22.77
N SER A 174 2.55 -2.23 22.24
CA SER A 174 3.83 -2.67 21.65
C SER A 174 4.90 -2.86 22.73
N ASP A 175 5.77 -3.84 22.54
CA ASP A 175 6.94 -4.06 23.41
C ASP A 175 7.94 -2.90 23.31
N TYR A 176 8.07 -2.31 22.09
CA TYR A 176 8.94 -1.16 21.83
C TYR A 176 8.23 -0.15 20.96
N VAL A 177 8.35 1.12 21.33
CA VAL A 177 7.90 2.25 20.50
C VAL A 177 9.11 3.07 20.13
N LEU A 178 9.37 3.18 18.84
CA LEU A 178 10.45 3.97 18.28
C LEU A 178 9.87 5.27 17.71
N PRO A 179 10.24 6.43 18.25
CA PRO A 179 9.71 7.70 17.78
C PRO A 179 10.22 8.00 16.36
N CYS A 180 9.31 8.41 15.50
CA CYS A 180 9.62 8.92 14.17
C CYS A 180 9.67 10.46 14.22
N LEU A 181 10.67 11.05 13.53
CA LEU A 181 10.81 12.49 13.37
C LEU A 181 10.12 12.97 12.09
#